data_936a683bba29582db0ca774b73eb68b1
#
_entry.id   936a683bba29582db0ca774b73eb68b1
#
_cell.length_a   1.000
_cell.length_b   1.000
_cell.length_c   1.000
_cell.angle_alpha   90.00
_cell.angle_beta   90.00
_cell.angle_gamma   90.00
#
_symmetry.space_group_name_H-M   'P 1'
#
loop_
_entity.id
_entity.type
_entity.pdbx_description
1 polymer ?
#
loop_
_entity_poly.entity_id
_entity_poly.type
_entity_poly.pdbx_seq_one_letter_code
_entity_poly.pdbx_strand_id
1 'polypeptide(L)'
;MNKCILIGNSSDILNKGLGSYIDNFENVVRFNRFKIKNFEKDLGTKCTHWVLNYKLTTDSRNYLVKNLQKIKSQTTDLKQAIILTTAEDKGEINKIKKQIDIDIIYKRFKPPFDSKPTTGFLAIKYLLDIFPHLTLVGFDFGKSNHYWGNHNISDIPGKHEWGKEKSYID
;
A
#
# COMPACT_ATOMS: atom_id res chain seq x y z
N MET A 1 8.72 -8.11 19.76
CA MET A 1 7.59 -7.20 19.46
C MET A 1 7.44 -7.12 17.96
N ASN A 2 6.24 -7.40 17.45
CA ASN A 2 5.93 -7.40 16.01
C ASN A 2 5.95 -5.96 15.46
N LYS A 3 7.11 -5.48 15.02
CA LYS A 3 7.28 -4.12 14.48
C LYS A 3 6.85 -4.08 13.02
N CYS A 4 5.97 -3.13 12.70
CA CYS A 4 5.48 -2.91 11.35
C CYS A 4 5.83 -1.50 10.87
N ILE A 5 6.24 -1.38 9.61
CA ILE A 5 6.44 -0.11 8.93
C ILE A 5 5.60 -0.08 7.65
N LEU A 6 4.85 0.99 7.46
CA LEU A 6 4.11 1.26 6.23
C LEU A 6 4.78 2.39 5.47
N ILE A 7 5.09 2.13 4.20
CA ILE A 7 5.82 3.04 3.33
C ILE A 7 4.86 3.69 2.36
N GLY A 8 4.72 5.01 2.50
CA GLY A 8 4.01 5.87 1.57
C GLY A 8 4.80 6.13 0.30
N ASN A 9 4.14 6.80 -0.64
CA ASN A 9 4.71 7.09 -1.95
C ASN A 9 5.10 8.57 -2.14
N SER A 10 5.11 9.36 -1.06
CA SER A 10 5.49 10.77 -1.12
C SER A 10 6.98 10.95 -1.45
N SER A 11 7.32 11.98 -2.22
CA SER A 11 8.70 12.31 -2.57
C SER A 11 9.52 12.83 -1.38
N ASP A 12 8.90 13.16 -0.27
CA ASP A 12 9.58 13.59 0.95
C ASP A 12 10.47 12.53 1.60
N ILE A 13 10.31 11.27 1.20
CA ILE A 13 11.15 10.15 1.68
C ILE A 13 12.53 10.13 1.01
N LEU A 14 12.70 10.79 -0.14
CA LEU A 14 13.95 10.78 -0.89
C LEU A 14 15.09 11.51 -0.15
N ASN A 15 16.31 11.05 -0.38
CA ASN A 15 17.57 11.59 0.18
C ASN A 15 17.66 11.50 1.71
N LYS A 16 16.84 10.65 2.35
CA LYS A 16 16.88 10.43 3.81
C LYS A 16 17.70 9.20 4.23
N GLY A 17 18.07 8.35 3.27
CA GLY A 17 18.91 7.17 3.54
C GLY A 17 18.23 6.14 4.47
N LEU A 18 16.91 6.02 4.43
CA LEU A 18 16.16 5.18 5.36
C LEU A 18 16.12 3.70 4.95
N GLY A 19 16.72 3.32 3.81
CA GLY A 19 16.58 1.98 3.26
C GLY A 19 16.94 0.87 4.24
N SER A 20 18.13 0.92 4.85
CA SER A 20 18.56 -0.07 5.85
C SER A 20 17.69 -0.07 7.10
N TYR A 21 17.23 1.11 7.54
CA TYR A 21 16.30 1.22 8.67
C TYR A 21 14.97 0.50 8.37
N ILE A 22 14.42 0.70 7.17
CA ILE A 22 13.20 0.06 6.70
C ILE A 22 13.37 -1.46 6.64
N ASP A 23 14.47 -1.94 6.05
CA ASP A 23 14.72 -3.37 5.86
C ASP A 23 14.96 -4.14 7.17
N ASN A 24 15.24 -3.43 8.28
CA ASN A 24 15.32 -4.02 9.63
C ASN A 24 13.96 -4.31 10.28
N PHE A 25 12.85 -3.81 9.73
CA PHE A 25 11.52 -4.15 10.25
C PHE A 25 11.15 -5.59 9.89
N GLU A 26 10.49 -6.26 10.83
CA GLU A 26 9.94 -7.61 10.59
C GLU A 26 8.84 -7.58 9.52
N ASN A 27 7.96 -6.58 9.61
CA ASN A 27 6.86 -6.38 8.68
C ASN A 27 7.02 -5.06 7.94
N VAL A 28 7.32 -5.15 6.64
CA VAL A 28 7.46 -4.02 5.73
C VAL A 28 6.28 -4.03 4.76
N VAL A 29 5.44 -3.01 4.85
CA VAL A 29 4.21 -2.90 4.06
C VAL A 29 4.37 -1.80 3.02
N ARG A 30 4.05 -2.13 1.76
CA ARG A 30 3.98 -1.17 0.66
C ARG A 30 2.61 -1.24 0.02
N PHE A 31 2.18 -0.16 -0.63
CA PHE A 31 0.85 -0.15 -1.23
C PHE A 31 0.81 0.40 -2.65
N ASN A 32 -0.19 -0.03 -3.42
CA ASN A 32 -0.39 0.31 -4.82
C ASN A 32 0.85 0.05 -5.68
N ARG A 33 1.15 0.97 -6.60
CA ARG A 33 2.38 0.97 -7.38
C ARG A 33 3.50 1.58 -6.56
N PHE A 34 4.65 0.94 -6.57
CA PHE A 34 5.88 1.47 -6.01
C PHE A 34 7.08 1.04 -6.87
N LYS A 35 8.20 1.71 -6.74
CA LYS A 35 9.47 1.35 -7.36
C LYS A 35 10.52 1.19 -6.30
N ILE A 36 11.37 0.18 -6.43
CA ILE A 36 12.55 -0.03 -5.57
C ILE A 36 13.81 0.31 -6.35
N LYS A 37 13.93 -0.19 -7.57
CA LYS A 37 15.12 0.02 -8.42
C LYS A 37 15.46 1.50 -8.53
N ASN A 38 16.69 1.85 -8.16
CA ASN A 38 17.28 3.19 -8.05
C ASN A 38 16.81 4.01 -6.82
N PHE A 39 16.07 3.40 -5.88
CA PHE A 39 15.62 4.06 -4.66
C PHE A 39 15.96 3.25 -3.40
N GLU A 40 16.75 2.19 -3.53
CA GLU A 40 17.06 1.23 -2.47
C GLU A 40 17.67 1.92 -1.24
N LYS A 41 18.51 2.93 -1.45
CA LYS A 41 19.14 3.70 -0.37
C LYS A 41 18.12 4.37 0.55
N ASP A 42 17.02 4.87 -0.02
CA ASP A 42 15.99 5.60 0.73
C ASP A 42 14.82 4.71 1.15
N LEU A 43 14.50 3.68 0.37
CA LEU A 43 13.29 2.89 0.53
C LEU A 43 13.51 1.44 0.96
N GLY A 44 14.78 0.97 0.95
CA GLY A 44 15.07 -0.45 1.15
C GLY A 44 14.53 -1.32 0.03
N THR A 45 14.71 -2.62 0.19
CA THR A 45 14.33 -3.65 -0.80
C THR A 45 13.21 -4.56 -0.33
N LYS A 46 12.99 -4.61 0.97
CA LYS A 46 12.03 -5.53 1.59
C LYS A 46 10.58 -5.10 1.34
N CYS A 47 9.73 -6.09 1.10
CA CYS A 47 8.27 -5.95 1.07
C CYS A 47 7.64 -7.26 1.53
N THR A 48 7.16 -7.30 2.76
CA THR A 48 6.51 -8.51 3.31
C THR A 48 5.01 -8.54 3.01
N HIS A 49 4.39 -7.38 2.91
CA HIS A 49 2.97 -7.24 2.64
C HIS A 49 2.72 -6.18 1.57
N TRP A 50 1.94 -6.54 0.57
CA TRP A 50 1.53 -5.60 -0.47
C TRP A 50 0.05 -5.27 -0.36
N VAL A 51 -0.28 -4.01 -0.11
CA VAL A 51 -1.66 -3.52 0.07
C VAL A 51 -2.18 -2.88 -1.22
N LEU A 52 -3.42 -3.19 -1.56
CA LEU A 52 -4.10 -2.70 -2.75
C LEU A 52 -5.53 -2.26 -2.41
N ASN A 53 -5.98 -1.20 -3.08
CA ASN A 53 -7.38 -0.79 -3.08
C ASN A 53 -7.95 -0.95 -4.49
N TYR A 54 -8.55 -2.09 -4.75
CA TYR A 54 -9.11 -2.41 -6.05
C TYR A 54 -10.56 -2.86 -5.96
N LYS A 55 -11.36 -2.36 -6.93
CA LYS A 55 -12.62 -3.01 -7.27
C LYS A 55 -12.26 -4.27 -8.07
N LEU A 56 -12.64 -5.43 -7.55
CA LEU A 56 -12.32 -6.72 -8.18
C LEU A 56 -13.20 -6.95 -9.41
N THR A 57 -12.57 -6.83 -10.57
CA THR A 57 -13.10 -7.16 -11.89
C THR A 57 -12.13 -8.10 -12.58
N THR A 58 -12.51 -8.67 -13.71
CA THR A 58 -11.61 -9.52 -14.51
C THR A 58 -10.31 -8.80 -14.89
N ASP A 59 -10.41 -7.53 -15.28
CA ASP A 59 -9.23 -6.73 -15.66
C ASP A 59 -8.34 -6.45 -14.46
N SER A 60 -8.91 -6.11 -13.31
CA SER A 60 -8.14 -5.89 -12.09
C SER A 60 -7.51 -7.18 -11.56
N ARG A 61 -8.14 -8.35 -11.77
CA ARG A 61 -7.55 -9.65 -11.46
C ARG A 61 -6.28 -9.88 -12.28
N ASN A 62 -6.35 -9.71 -13.60
CA ASN A 62 -5.21 -9.89 -14.49
C ASN A 62 -4.07 -8.93 -14.14
N TYR A 63 -4.41 -7.67 -13.83
CA TYR A 63 -3.46 -6.68 -13.34
C TYR A 63 -2.80 -7.13 -12.04
N LEU A 64 -3.58 -7.64 -11.10
CA LEU A 64 -3.10 -8.06 -9.78
C LEU A 64 -2.14 -9.25 -9.90
N VAL A 65 -2.50 -10.28 -10.67
CA VAL A 65 -1.65 -11.45 -10.93
C VAL A 65 -0.31 -11.04 -11.54
N LYS A 66 -0.35 -10.23 -12.61
CA LYS A 66 0.86 -9.74 -13.29
C LYS A 66 1.75 -8.91 -12.36
N ASN A 67 1.17 -8.03 -11.56
CA ASN A 67 1.96 -7.19 -10.66
C ASN A 67 2.49 -7.96 -9.45
N LEU A 68 1.77 -8.93 -8.92
CA LEU A 68 2.28 -9.80 -7.86
C LEU A 68 3.52 -10.57 -8.29
N GLN A 69 3.50 -11.14 -9.49
CA GLN A 69 4.68 -11.80 -10.05
C GLN A 69 5.86 -10.83 -10.16
N LYS A 70 5.61 -9.62 -10.66
CA LYS A 70 6.63 -8.57 -10.77
C LYS A 70 7.16 -8.15 -9.39
N ILE A 71 6.31 -7.94 -8.40
CA ILE A 71 6.73 -7.55 -7.05
C ILE A 71 7.53 -8.68 -6.43
N LYS A 72 7.07 -9.93 -6.53
CA LYS A 72 7.80 -11.10 -6.04
C LYS A 72 9.21 -11.21 -6.63
N SER A 73 9.42 -10.77 -7.88
CA SER A 73 10.75 -10.76 -8.51
C SER A 73 11.64 -9.58 -8.12
N GLN A 74 11.10 -8.51 -7.57
CA GLN A 74 11.80 -7.26 -7.25
C GLN A 74 12.01 -7.03 -5.75
N THR A 75 11.33 -7.78 -4.90
CA THR A 75 11.37 -7.63 -3.44
C THR A 75 11.79 -8.92 -2.79
N THR A 76 12.37 -8.81 -1.60
CA THR A 76 12.58 -9.95 -0.72
C THR A 76 11.37 -10.10 0.21
N ASP A 77 11.10 -11.35 0.61
CA ASP A 77 10.20 -11.70 1.71
C ASP A 77 8.70 -11.42 1.52
N LEU A 78 8.21 -11.29 0.28
CA LEU A 78 6.78 -11.10 0.06
C LEU A 78 5.99 -12.33 0.53
N LYS A 79 5.21 -12.15 1.60
CA LYS A 79 4.41 -13.18 2.28
C LYS A 79 2.93 -13.07 1.92
N GLN A 80 2.42 -11.85 1.77
CA GLN A 80 0.99 -11.63 1.70
C GLN A 80 0.62 -10.46 0.78
N ALA A 81 -0.49 -10.60 0.07
CA ALA A 81 -1.19 -9.52 -0.61
C ALA A 81 -2.51 -9.20 0.11
N ILE A 82 -2.73 -7.93 0.41
CA ILE A 82 -3.90 -7.47 1.16
C ILE A 82 -4.73 -6.56 0.27
N ILE A 83 -5.93 -6.99 -0.05
CA ILE A 83 -6.87 -6.23 -0.88
C ILE A 83 -7.88 -5.54 0.03
N LEU A 84 -7.76 -4.23 0.14
CA LEU A 84 -8.66 -3.38 0.91
C LEU A 84 -9.57 -2.64 -0.07
N THR A 85 -10.88 -2.76 0.09
CA THR A 85 -11.82 -2.17 -0.86
C THR A 85 -13.14 -1.80 -0.20
N THR A 86 -13.90 -0.91 -0.84
CA THR A 86 -15.29 -0.61 -0.48
C THR A 86 -16.29 -1.43 -1.32
N ALA A 87 -15.81 -2.09 -2.38
CA ALA A 87 -16.65 -2.91 -3.26
C ALA A 87 -16.83 -4.35 -2.74
N GLU A 88 -17.85 -5.04 -3.25
CA GLU A 88 -18.06 -6.46 -2.98
C GLU A 88 -17.18 -7.34 -3.88
N ASP A 89 -16.71 -8.47 -3.33
CA ASP A 89 -16.11 -9.53 -4.13
C ASP A 89 -17.20 -10.38 -4.77
N LYS A 90 -17.11 -10.52 -6.09
CA LYS A 90 -18.01 -11.40 -6.87
C LYS A 90 -17.32 -12.73 -7.25
N GLY A 91 -16.55 -13.30 -6.32
CA GLY A 91 -15.84 -14.57 -6.52
C GLY A 91 -14.49 -14.44 -7.22
N GLU A 92 -14.01 -13.22 -7.45
CA GLU A 92 -12.70 -12.99 -8.12
C GLU A 92 -11.52 -13.38 -7.22
N ILE A 93 -11.63 -13.24 -5.89
CA ILE A 93 -10.59 -13.63 -4.93
C ILE A 93 -10.23 -15.11 -5.06
N ASN A 94 -11.23 -15.98 -5.15
CA ASN A 94 -10.99 -17.42 -5.28
C ASN A 94 -10.28 -17.76 -6.60
N LYS A 95 -10.56 -17.02 -7.68
CA LYS A 95 -9.87 -17.18 -8.96
C LYS A 95 -8.42 -16.71 -8.88
N ILE A 96 -8.15 -15.65 -8.12
CA ILE A 96 -6.79 -15.14 -7.89
C ILE A 96 -5.98 -16.13 -7.07
N LYS A 97 -6.53 -16.62 -5.95
CA LYS A 97 -5.86 -17.60 -5.07
C LYS A 97 -5.43 -18.87 -5.80
N LYS A 98 -6.16 -19.28 -6.83
CA LYS A 98 -5.79 -20.44 -7.67
C LYS A 98 -4.61 -20.19 -8.60
N GLN A 99 -4.24 -18.94 -8.85
CA GLN A 99 -3.19 -18.58 -9.81
C GLN A 99 -1.89 -18.11 -9.16
N ILE A 100 -1.90 -17.88 -7.86
CA ILE A 100 -0.78 -17.26 -7.15
C ILE A 100 -0.53 -18.00 -5.84
N ASP A 101 0.72 -18.38 -5.65
CA ASP A 101 1.24 -18.96 -4.41
C ASP A 101 1.68 -17.84 -3.44
N ILE A 102 0.74 -17.06 -2.99
CA ILE A 102 0.89 -16.01 -1.96
C ILE A 102 -0.41 -15.95 -1.20
N ASP A 103 -0.33 -15.79 0.11
CA ASP A 103 -1.53 -15.59 0.92
C ASP A 103 -2.23 -14.28 0.53
N ILE A 104 -3.54 -14.35 0.29
CA ILE A 104 -4.35 -13.20 -0.11
C ILE A 104 -5.43 -12.95 0.93
N ILE A 105 -5.34 -11.81 1.58
CA ILE A 105 -6.40 -11.28 2.43
C ILE A 105 -7.27 -10.33 1.62
N TYR A 106 -8.57 -10.49 1.77
CA TYR A 106 -9.57 -9.55 1.25
C TYR A 106 -10.35 -8.97 2.42
N LYS A 107 -10.40 -7.63 2.49
CA LYS A 107 -11.17 -6.93 3.51
C LYS A 107 -12.01 -5.83 2.89
N ARG A 108 -13.32 -5.87 3.10
CA ARG A 108 -14.23 -4.79 2.74
C ARG A 108 -14.32 -3.79 3.88
N PHE A 109 -14.17 -2.52 3.55
CA PHE A 109 -14.33 -1.42 4.48
C PHE A 109 -15.57 -0.60 4.15
N LYS A 110 -16.27 -0.18 5.18
CA LYS A 110 -17.23 0.93 5.10
C LYS A 110 -16.47 2.18 5.54
N PRO A 111 -16.23 3.14 4.65
CA PRO A 111 -15.53 4.36 5.04
C PRO A 111 -16.34 5.16 6.05
N PRO A 112 -15.68 5.87 6.97
CA PRO A 112 -16.37 6.70 7.97
C PRO A 112 -16.88 8.03 7.39
N PHE A 113 -16.63 8.30 6.09
CA PHE A 113 -17.02 9.51 5.37
C PHE A 113 -17.46 9.16 3.94
N ASP A 114 -18.17 10.08 3.29
CA ASP A 114 -18.80 9.82 1.98
C ASP A 114 -17.82 9.79 0.81
N SER A 115 -16.65 10.39 0.98
CA SER A 115 -15.62 10.40 -0.06
C SER A 115 -14.90 9.05 -0.17
N LYS A 116 -14.33 8.79 -1.34
CA LYS A 116 -13.53 7.58 -1.56
C LYS A 116 -12.21 7.65 -0.79
N PRO A 117 -11.96 6.76 0.19
CA PRO A 117 -10.73 6.78 0.97
C PRO A 117 -9.52 6.45 0.11
N THR A 118 -8.35 7.00 0.49
CA THR A 118 -7.08 6.61 -0.12
C THR A 118 -6.68 5.20 0.31
N THR A 119 -5.84 4.57 -0.49
CA THR A 119 -5.26 3.27 -0.11
C THR A 119 -4.38 3.38 1.13
N GLY A 120 -3.68 4.51 1.28
CA GLY A 120 -2.87 4.79 2.47
C GLY A 120 -3.70 4.82 3.74
N PHE A 121 -4.83 5.52 3.72
CA PHE A 121 -5.77 5.56 4.84
C PHE A 121 -6.31 4.16 5.20
N LEU A 122 -6.79 3.41 4.20
CA LEU A 122 -7.30 2.05 4.42
C LEU A 122 -6.21 1.12 4.98
N ALA A 123 -4.97 1.25 4.49
CA ALA A 123 -3.84 0.48 4.98
C ALA A 123 -3.54 0.80 6.45
N ILE A 124 -3.48 2.08 6.83
CA ILE A 124 -3.26 2.50 8.22
C ILE A 124 -4.34 1.91 9.13
N LYS A 125 -5.61 2.08 8.78
CA LYS A 125 -6.74 1.55 9.56
C LYS A 125 -6.64 0.04 9.75
N TYR A 126 -6.39 -0.70 8.69
CA TYR A 126 -6.28 -2.16 8.75
C TYR A 126 -5.07 -2.61 9.57
N LEU A 127 -3.92 -1.96 9.40
CA LEU A 127 -2.69 -2.35 10.07
C LEU A 127 -2.71 -2.03 11.57
N LEU A 128 -3.38 -0.94 11.99
CA LEU A 128 -3.56 -0.62 13.41
C LEU A 128 -4.38 -1.67 14.17
N ASP A 129 -5.30 -2.36 13.48
CA ASP A 129 -6.05 -3.48 14.07
C ASP A 129 -5.16 -4.73 14.32
N ILE A 130 -4.00 -4.82 13.64
CA ILE A 130 -3.13 -6.01 13.70
C ILE A 130 -1.83 -5.73 14.45
N PHE A 131 -1.27 -4.54 14.25
CA PHE A 131 0.02 -4.14 14.81
C PHE A 131 -0.16 -2.99 15.80
N PRO A 132 0.10 -3.21 17.10
CA PRO A 132 -0.06 -2.15 18.12
C PRO A 132 0.93 -0.99 17.92
N HIS A 133 2.02 -1.22 17.19
CA HIS A 133 3.01 -0.20 16.85
C HIS A 133 3.24 -0.17 15.34
N LEU A 134 2.68 0.84 14.69
CA LEU A 134 2.83 1.09 13.26
C LEU A 134 3.70 2.33 13.02
N THR A 135 4.82 2.15 12.33
CA THR A 135 5.66 3.26 11.89
C THR A 135 5.25 3.69 10.48
N LEU A 136 5.09 4.99 10.25
CA LEU A 136 4.75 5.56 8.95
C LEU A 136 5.93 6.35 8.40
N VAL A 137 6.29 6.12 7.13
CA VAL A 137 7.29 6.90 6.39
C VAL A 137 6.78 7.21 4.98
N GLY A 138 7.17 8.36 4.42
CA GLY A 138 6.73 8.77 3.07
C GLY A 138 5.25 9.12 2.97
N PHE A 139 4.68 9.69 4.03
CA PHE A 139 3.31 10.20 4.08
C PHE A 139 3.32 11.71 4.28
N ASP A 140 2.79 12.45 3.33
CA ASP A 140 2.65 13.90 3.39
C ASP A 140 1.20 14.40 3.19
N PHE A 141 0.26 13.47 3.10
CA PHE A 141 -1.17 13.74 2.90
C PHE A 141 -1.47 14.59 1.66
N GLY A 142 -0.81 14.24 0.54
CA GLY A 142 -1.09 14.86 -0.77
C GLY A 142 -0.35 16.17 -1.04
N LYS A 143 0.67 16.52 -0.25
CA LYS A 143 1.45 17.76 -0.43
C LYS A 143 2.51 17.65 -1.52
N SER A 144 3.00 16.46 -1.83
CA SER A 144 4.03 16.23 -2.84
C SER A 144 3.65 15.14 -3.84
N ASN A 145 4.44 15.06 -4.91
CA ASN A 145 4.31 14.01 -5.93
C ASN A 145 4.76 12.65 -5.42
N HIS A 146 4.42 11.60 -6.16
CA HIS A 146 5.05 10.31 -5.94
C HIS A 146 6.55 10.38 -6.22
N TYR A 147 7.38 9.73 -5.39
CA TYR A 147 8.84 9.73 -5.52
C TYR A 147 9.37 9.18 -6.85
N TRP A 148 8.55 8.46 -7.59
CA TRP A 148 8.94 7.81 -8.85
C TRP A 148 8.28 8.41 -10.11
N GLY A 149 7.62 9.57 -10.02
CA GLY A 149 7.01 10.21 -11.19
C GLY A 149 6.24 11.49 -10.88
N ASN A 150 6.12 12.35 -11.90
CA ASN A 150 5.44 13.64 -11.83
C ASN A 150 3.90 13.51 -11.87
N HIS A 151 3.33 12.61 -11.12
CA HIS A 151 1.88 12.59 -10.94
C HIS A 151 1.54 13.56 -9.81
N ASN A 152 1.18 14.77 -10.16
CA ASN A 152 0.56 15.71 -9.23
C ASN A 152 -0.74 15.10 -8.71
N ILE A 153 -0.70 14.64 -7.48
CA ILE A 153 -1.89 14.09 -6.78
C ILE A 153 -2.90 15.22 -6.56
N SER A 154 -2.42 16.47 -6.43
CA SER A 154 -3.22 17.68 -6.33
C SER A 154 -4.09 17.97 -7.58
N ASP A 155 -3.71 17.45 -8.76
CA ASP A 155 -4.40 17.72 -10.03
C ASP A 155 -5.63 16.82 -10.26
N ILE A 156 -6.02 16.00 -9.26
CA ILE A 156 -7.26 15.24 -9.30
C ILE A 156 -8.29 15.88 -8.36
N PRO A 157 -9.05 16.90 -8.80
CA PRO A 157 -10.00 17.60 -7.95
C PRO A 157 -11.05 16.65 -7.38
N GLY A 158 -11.35 16.77 -6.09
CA GLY A 158 -12.49 16.11 -5.44
C GLY A 158 -12.41 14.60 -5.22
N LYS A 159 -11.25 13.96 -5.46
CA LYS A 159 -11.15 12.51 -5.36
C LYS A 159 -10.88 11.99 -3.95
N HIS A 160 -10.14 12.76 -3.13
CA HIS A 160 -9.77 12.37 -1.77
C HIS A 160 -9.85 13.56 -0.81
N GLU A 161 -10.35 13.33 0.38
CA GLU A 161 -10.46 14.34 1.44
C GLU A 161 -9.30 14.14 2.45
N TRP A 162 -8.08 14.48 2.02
CA TRP A 162 -6.84 14.31 2.81
C TRP A 162 -6.91 14.88 4.22
N GLY A 163 -7.58 16.05 4.39
CA GLY A 163 -7.76 16.66 5.69
C GLY A 163 -8.62 15.81 6.63
N LYS A 164 -9.70 15.22 6.12
CA LYS A 164 -10.56 14.33 6.91
C LYS A 164 -9.85 13.01 7.24
N GLU A 165 -9.12 12.45 6.27
CA GLU A 165 -8.33 11.24 6.51
C GLU A 165 -7.28 11.44 7.61
N LYS A 166 -6.57 12.60 7.56
CA LYS A 166 -5.57 12.94 8.57
C LYS A 166 -6.20 13.08 9.95
N SER A 167 -7.25 13.90 10.08
CA SER A 167 -7.92 14.14 11.37
C SER A 167 -8.58 12.88 11.96
N TYR A 168 -8.78 11.84 11.17
CA TYR A 168 -9.31 10.57 11.66
C TYR A 168 -8.22 9.62 12.17
N ILE A 169 -6.96 9.84 11.77
CA ILE A 169 -5.80 9.03 12.16
C ILE A 169 -5.12 9.63 13.41
N ASP A 170 -5.10 10.97 13.52
CA ASP A 170 -4.57 11.71 14.66
C ASP A 170 -5.42 11.46 15.92
#